data_91196dfe30007a4f381026554b498215
#
_entry.id   91196dfe30007a4f381026554b498215
#
_cell.length_a   1.000
_cell.length_b   1.000
_cell.length_c   1.000
_cell.angle_alpha   90.00
_cell.angle_beta   90.00
_cell.angle_gamma   90.00
#
_symmetry.space_group_name_H-M   'P 1'
#
loop_
_entity.id
_entity.type
_entity.pdbx_description
1 polymer ?
#
loop_
_entity_poly.entity_id
_entity_poly.type
_entity_poly.pdbx_seq_one_letter_code
_entity_poly.pdbx_strand_id
1 'polypeptide(L)'
;IEGMKAGADAYVEKPFSMEYLKVCISNLLKNREQLQATFVHAPFVQTNSMAITKADEEFLKKLNEIVQANIQNPDFSLLDMADQLCMSRSSLNRKIKGILDVTPNDYIRIERLKKAAQLLKEGNCKINEVCYMVGFNTPSYFAKCFQKQFGMLPKDFAGDK
;
A
#
# COMPACT_ATOMS: atom_id res chain seq x y z
N ILE A 1 -18.56 -12.61 21.54
CA ILE A 1 -19.22 -12.12 20.30
C ILE A 1 -19.31 -10.57 20.33
N GLU A 2 -19.63 -9.94 21.47
CA GLU A 2 -19.68 -8.46 21.56
C GLU A 2 -18.31 -7.78 21.40
N GLY A 3 -17.25 -8.37 21.91
CA GLY A 3 -15.88 -7.83 21.75
C GLY A 3 -15.40 -7.81 20.31
N MET A 4 -15.76 -8.79 19.48
CA MET A 4 -15.45 -8.80 18.05
C MET A 4 -16.21 -7.72 17.27
N LYS A 5 -17.43 -7.40 17.69
CA LYS A 5 -18.20 -6.29 17.09
C LYS A 5 -17.62 -4.92 17.43
N ALA A 6 -16.84 -4.82 18.51
CA ALA A 6 -16.13 -3.62 18.92
C ALA A 6 -14.75 -3.43 18.26
N GLY A 7 -14.37 -4.31 17.30
CA GLY A 7 -13.13 -4.20 16.55
C GLY A 7 -11.93 -4.93 17.17
N ALA A 8 -12.16 -5.93 18.01
CA ALA A 8 -11.09 -6.79 18.54
C ALA A 8 -10.70 -7.83 17.48
N ASP A 9 -9.39 -7.95 17.20
CA ASP A 9 -8.83 -8.93 16.24
C ASP A 9 -8.87 -10.36 16.77
N ALA A 10 -8.96 -10.55 18.08
CA ALA A 10 -9.12 -11.84 18.74
C ALA A 10 -9.81 -11.70 20.09
N TYR A 11 -10.48 -12.75 20.51
CA TYR A 11 -11.09 -12.87 21.83
C TYR A 11 -10.45 -14.03 22.58
N VAL A 12 -9.99 -13.74 23.80
CA VAL A 12 -9.39 -14.75 24.68
C VAL A 12 -10.21 -14.84 25.96
N GLU A 13 -10.87 -15.98 26.17
CA GLU A 13 -11.66 -16.24 27.36
C GLU A 13 -10.78 -16.50 28.59
N LYS A 14 -11.22 -16.00 29.73
CA LYS A 14 -10.59 -16.29 31.02
C LYS A 14 -11.24 -17.55 31.64
N PRO A 15 -10.44 -18.46 32.25
CA PRO A 15 -8.98 -18.45 32.43
C PRO A 15 -8.25 -18.86 31.15
N PHE A 16 -7.12 -18.19 30.83
CA PHE A 16 -6.26 -18.51 29.71
C PHE A 16 -4.82 -18.84 30.15
N SER A 17 -4.15 -19.72 29.42
CA SER A 17 -2.73 -20.00 29.63
C SER A 17 -1.88 -18.96 28.88
N MET A 18 -0.69 -18.65 29.46
CA MET A 18 0.28 -17.78 28.79
C MET A 18 0.76 -18.34 27.46
N GLU A 19 0.79 -19.67 27.34
CA GLU A 19 1.14 -20.35 26.09
C GLU A 19 0.08 -20.11 24.99
N TYR A 20 -1.19 -20.26 25.32
CA TYR A 20 -2.29 -19.94 24.41
C TYR A 20 -2.27 -18.47 23.95
N LEU A 21 -2.04 -17.54 24.87
CA LEU A 21 -1.95 -16.11 24.54
C LEU A 21 -0.78 -15.83 23.60
N LYS A 22 0.40 -16.43 23.83
CA LYS A 22 1.56 -16.31 22.93
C LYS A 22 1.26 -16.83 21.52
N VAL A 23 0.58 -17.96 21.41
CA VAL A 23 0.18 -18.51 20.11
C VAL A 23 -0.80 -17.58 19.38
N CYS A 24 -1.80 -17.04 20.08
CA CYS A 24 -2.75 -16.09 19.50
C CYS A 24 -2.03 -14.83 18.98
N ILE A 25 -1.16 -14.23 19.77
CA ILE A 25 -0.38 -13.06 19.38
C ILE A 25 0.51 -13.36 18.17
N SER A 26 1.22 -14.49 18.19
CA SER A 26 2.09 -14.91 17.08
C SER A 26 1.31 -15.08 15.79
N ASN A 27 0.12 -15.68 15.84
CA ASN A 27 -0.73 -15.85 14.67
C ASN A 27 -1.23 -14.50 14.12
N LEU A 28 -1.64 -13.58 15.00
CA LEU A 28 -2.08 -12.23 14.58
C LEU A 28 -0.94 -11.45 13.91
N LEU A 29 0.26 -11.49 14.47
CA LEU A 29 1.43 -10.84 13.87
C LEU A 29 1.77 -11.45 12.50
N LYS A 30 1.76 -12.77 12.38
CA LYS A 30 2.02 -13.47 11.12
C LYS A 30 0.98 -13.14 10.05
N ASN A 31 -0.30 -13.09 10.42
CA ASN A 31 -1.37 -12.68 9.52
C ASN A 31 -1.16 -11.24 9.03
N ARG A 32 -0.72 -10.35 9.93
CA ARG A 32 -0.44 -8.95 9.59
C ARG A 32 0.71 -8.82 8.59
N GLU A 33 1.81 -9.54 8.82
CA GLU A 33 2.94 -9.59 7.88
C GLU A 33 2.51 -10.10 6.50
N GLN A 34 1.67 -11.12 6.44
CA GLN A 34 1.14 -11.64 5.17
C GLN A 34 0.27 -10.61 4.44
N LEU A 35 -0.59 -9.87 5.16
CA LEU A 35 -1.40 -8.81 4.57
C LEU A 35 -0.52 -7.68 4.02
N GLN A 36 0.51 -7.26 4.76
CA GLN A 36 1.45 -6.23 4.34
C GLN A 36 2.22 -6.68 3.07
N ALA A 37 2.70 -7.91 3.02
CA ALA A 37 3.35 -8.46 1.84
C ALA A 37 2.39 -8.52 0.64
N THR A 38 1.15 -8.94 0.86
CA THR A 38 0.11 -8.97 -0.18
C THR A 38 -0.18 -7.57 -0.72
N PHE A 39 -0.27 -6.56 0.16
CA PHE A 39 -0.47 -5.17 -0.24
C PHE A 39 0.62 -4.69 -1.20
N VAL A 40 1.88 -5.02 -0.91
CA VAL A 40 3.02 -4.62 -1.73
C VAL A 40 2.99 -5.27 -3.11
N HIS A 41 2.74 -6.57 -3.19
CA HIS A 41 2.93 -7.36 -4.41
C HIS A 41 1.66 -7.59 -5.24
N ALA A 42 0.48 -7.36 -4.69
CA ALA A 42 -0.77 -7.52 -5.43
C ALA A 42 -1.23 -6.21 -6.06
N PRO A 43 -1.36 -6.12 -7.41
CA PRO A 43 -1.61 -4.86 -8.11
C PRO A 43 -2.97 -4.23 -7.82
N PHE A 44 -3.95 -5.03 -7.37
CA PHE A 44 -5.32 -4.57 -7.16
C PHE A 44 -5.76 -4.49 -5.69
N VAL A 45 -4.87 -4.74 -4.75
CA VAL A 45 -5.17 -4.57 -3.31
C VAL A 45 -5.14 -3.09 -2.96
N GLN A 46 -6.24 -2.60 -2.41
CA GLN A 46 -6.40 -1.19 -2.06
C GLN A 46 -5.76 -0.88 -0.70
N THR A 47 -5.22 0.33 -0.57
CA THR A 47 -4.60 0.83 0.66
C THR A 47 -5.56 0.78 1.86
N ASN A 48 -6.83 1.10 1.67
CA ASN A 48 -7.82 1.13 2.75
C ASN A 48 -8.05 -0.24 3.41
N SER A 49 -7.81 -1.35 2.69
CA SER A 49 -7.92 -2.70 3.24
C SER A 49 -6.90 -3.01 4.34
N MET A 50 -5.88 -2.14 4.50
CA MET A 50 -4.81 -2.29 5.48
C MET A 50 -5.11 -1.65 6.83
N ALA A 51 -6.24 -0.95 6.97
CA ALA A 51 -6.64 -0.30 8.21
C ALA A 51 -6.91 -1.33 9.32
N ILE A 52 -6.45 -1.03 10.54
CA ILE A 52 -6.74 -1.82 11.74
C ILE A 52 -7.84 -1.11 12.56
N THR A 53 -7.78 0.20 12.61
CA THR A 53 -8.71 1.04 13.37
C THR A 53 -9.44 2.02 12.44
N LYS A 54 -10.55 2.59 12.91
CA LYS A 54 -11.23 3.68 12.18
C LYS A 54 -10.32 4.88 11.92
N ALA A 55 -9.45 5.20 12.87
CA ALA A 55 -8.46 6.28 12.71
C ALA A 55 -7.42 5.96 11.62
N ASP A 56 -7.05 4.69 11.47
CA ASP A 56 -6.18 4.25 10.37
C ASP A 56 -6.92 4.27 9.03
N GLU A 57 -8.20 3.89 9.01
CA GLU A 57 -9.03 3.96 7.82
C GLU A 57 -9.15 5.40 7.27
N GLU A 58 -9.47 6.35 8.16
CA GLU A 58 -9.53 7.78 7.81
C GLU A 58 -8.18 8.32 7.33
N PHE A 59 -7.10 7.92 8.00
CA PHE A 59 -5.75 8.30 7.62
C PHE A 59 -5.37 7.74 6.26
N LEU A 60 -5.55 6.44 6.03
CA LEU A 60 -5.21 5.79 4.76
C LEU A 60 -6.04 6.32 3.60
N LYS A 61 -7.32 6.63 3.85
CA LYS A 61 -8.18 7.26 2.86
C LYS A 61 -7.63 8.62 2.41
N LYS A 62 -7.33 9.52 3.35
CA LYS A 62 -6.73 10.82 3.04
C LYS A 62 -5.36 10.68 2.36
N LEU A 63 -4.51 9.78 2.87
CA LEU A 63 -3.20 9.50 2.30
C LEU A 63 -3.32 9.06 0.83
N ASN A 64 -4.22 8.13 0.55
CA ASN A 64 -4.47 7.64 -0.81
C ASN A 64 -5.02 8.75 -1.73
N GLU A 65 -5.99 9.54 -1.27
CA GLU A 65 -6.53 10.67 -2.03
C GLU A 65 -5.44 11.66 -2.44
N ILE A 66 -4.54 12.02 -1.51
CA ILE A 66 -3.41 12.92 -1.78
C ILE A 66 -2.46 12.33 -2.81
N VAL A 67 -2.08 11.07 -2.67
CA VAL A 67 -1.16 10.41 -3.60
C VAL A 67 -1.80 10.26 -4.98
N GLN A 68 -3.06 9.88 -5.07
CA GLN A 68 -3.77 9.76 -6.36
C GLN A 68 -3.92 11.11 -7.06
N ALA A 69 -4.18 12.20 -6.34
CA ALA A 69 -4.23 13.55 -6.90
C ALA A 69 -2.90 14.02 -7.47
N ASN A 70 -1.78 13.49 -6.95
CA ASN A 70 -0.41 13.86 -7.35
C ASN A 70 0.32 12.74 -8.11
N ILE A 71 -0.38 11.71 -8.57
CA ILE A 71 0.23 10.50 -9.13
C ILE A 71 1.12 10.80 -10.35
N GLN A 72 0.73 11.76 -11.18
CA GLN A 72 1.44 12.16 -12.40
C GLN A 72 2.64 13.08 -12.12
N ASN A 73 2.70 13.71 -10.94
CA ASN A 73 3.78 14.62 -10.60
C ASN A 73 5.04 13.84 -10.17
N PRO A 74 6.11 13.79 -11.00
CA PRO A 74 7.31 13.01 -10.67
C PRO A 74 8.06 13.56 -9.44
N ASP A 75 7.90 14.85 -9.13
CA ASP A 75 8.58 15.54 -8.04
C ASP A 75 7.80 15.47 -6.71
N PHE A 76 6.59 14.87 -6.71
CA PHE A 76 5.80 14.71 -5.50
C PHE A 76 6.54 13.87 -4.46
N SER A 77 6.73 14.44 -3.28
CA SER A 77 7.65 13.96 -2.25
C SER A 77 6.96 13.69 -0.90
N LEU A 78 7.72 13.09 0.02
CA LEU A 78 7.33 12.97 1.43
C LEU A 78 7.00 14.34 2.06
N LEU A 79 7.71 15.41 1.67
CA LEU A 79 7.47 16.75 2.19
C LEU A 79 6.06 17.23 1.83
N ASP A 80 5.74 17.16 0.53
CA ASP A 80 4.43 17.60 0.03
C ASP A 80 3.29 16.81 0.66
N MET A 81 3.52 15.51 0.86
CA MET A 81 2.55 14.62 1.49
C MET A 81 2.35 14.95 2.98
N ALA A 82 3.45 15.24 3.70
CA ALA A 82 3.39 15.62 5.11
C ALA A 82 2.69 16.97 5.32
N ASP A 83 2.98 17.95 4.47
CA ASP A 83 2.36 19.27 4.50
C ASP A 83 0.84 19.17 4.23
N GLN A 84 0.42 18.40 3.23
CA GLN A 84 -1.00 18.22 2.91
C GLN A 84 -1.77 17.44 4.01
N LEU A 85 -1.08 16.59 4.76
CA LEU A 85 -1.66 15.87 5.91
C LEU A 85 -1.55 16.63 7.23
N CYS A 86 -0.94 17.83 7.23
CA CYS A 86 -0.65 18.60 8.44
C CYS A 86 0.12 17.78 9.48
N MET A 87 1.09 16.98 9.05
CA MET A 87 1.89 16.10 9.88
C MET A 87 3.39 16.42 9.75
N SER A 88 4.15 16.14 10.82
CA SER A 88 5.61 16.13 10.70
C SER A 88 6.07 14.92 9.86
N ARG A 89 7.20 15.08 9.14
CA ARG A 89 7.81 13.98 8.37
C ARG A 89 8.03 12.71 9.20
N SER A 90 8.52 12.88 10.42
CA SER A 90 8.79 11.77 11.33
C SER A 90 7.52 11.02 11.73
N SER A 91 6.43 11.77 12.03
CA SER A 91 5.15 11.19 12.39
C SER A 91 4.52 10.46 11.20
N LEU A 92 4.57 11.05 10.01
CA LEU A 92 4.07 10.44 8.78
C LEU A 92 4.83 9.15 8.45
N ASN A 93 6.17 9.20 8.47
CA ASN A 93 7.01 8.02 8.21
C ASN A 93 6.70 6.88 9.18
N ARG A 94 6.62 7.19 10.49
CA ARG A 94 6.32 6.18 11.51
C ARG A 94 4.93 5.58 11.32
N LYS A 95 3.93 6.40 10.98
CA LYS A 95 2.56 5.92 10.79
C LYS A 95 2.42 5.06 9.54
N ILE A 96 2.97 5.46 8.41
CA ILE A 96 2.98 4.66 7.17
C ILE A 96 3.71 3.34 7.42
N LYS A 97 4.90 3.38 8.02
CA LYS A 97 5.67 2.17 8.32
C LYS A 97 4.94 1.25 9.29
N GLY A 98 4.28 1.77 10.31
CA GLY A 98 3.51 0.97 11.27
C GLY A 98 2.31 0.25 10.64
N ILE A 99 1.62 0.88 9.70
CA ILE A 99 0.43 0.29 9.07
C ILE A 99 0.80 -0.58 7.87
N LEU A 100 1.69 -0.11 6.99
CA LEU A 100 1.95 -0.71 5.67
C LEU A 100 3.30 -1.43 5.58
N ASP A 101 4.19 -1.26 6.56
CA ASP A 101 5.59 -1.73 6.60
C ASP A 101 6.45 -1.28 5.40
N VAL A 102 6.11 -0.12 4.83
CA VAL A 102 6.88 0.50 3.74
C VAL A 102 7.31 1.91 4.10
N THR A 103 8.31 2.46 3.40
CA THR A 103 8.64 3.88 3.53
C THR A 103 7.63 4.74 2.75
N PRO A 104 7.47 6.03 3.09
CA PRO A 104 6.60 6.94 2.33
C PRO A 104 6.93 7.02 0.83
N ASN A 105 8.22 7.03 0.47
CA ASN A 105 8.64 7.03 -0.93
C ASN A 105 8.31 5.70 -1.63
N ASP A 106 8.44 4.58 -0.93
CA ASP A 106 8.02 3.28 -1.44
C ASP A 106 6.50 3.24 -1.63
N TYR A 107 5.74 3.82 -0.69
CA TYR A 107 4.29 3.92 -0.80
C TYR A 107 3.86 4.67 -2.06
N ILE A 108 4.43 5.86 -2.32
CA ILE A 108 4.16 6.61 -3.55
C ILE A 108 4.49 5.75 -4.79
N ARG A 109 5.65 5.09 -4.79
CA ARG A 109 6.06 4.22 -5.90
C ARG A 109 5.11 3.03 -6.10
N ILE A 110 4.67 2.39 -5.03
CA ILE A 110 3.71 1.27 -5.07
C ILE A 110 2.38 1.73 -5.67
N GLU A 111 1.84 2.86 -5.23
CA GLU A 111 0.58 3.40 -5.74
C GLU A 111 0.68 3.77 -7.24
N ARG A 112 1.80 4.36 -7.66
CA ARG A 112 2.09 4.62 -9.08
C ARG A 112 2.10 3.33 -9.91
N LEU A 113 2.75 2.28 -9.43
CA LEU A 113 2.82 0.99 -10.11
C LEU A 113 1.47 0.27 -10.14
N LYS A 114 0.66 0.37 -9.09
CA LYS A 114 -0.72 -0.14 -9.07
C LYS A 114 -1.60 0.58 -10.07
N LYS A 115 -1.49 1.90 -10.14
CA LYS A 115 -2.21 2.70 -11.16
C LYS A 115 -1.77 2.33 -12.57
N ALA A 116 -0.47 2.10 -12.78
CA ALA A 116 0.06 1.62 -14.05
C ALA A 116 -0.53 0.25 -14.42
N ALA A 117 -0.58 -0.70 -13.48
CA ALA A 117 -1.18 -2.02 -13.71
C ALA A 117 -2.65 -1.92 -14.13
N GLN A 118 -3.42 -1.01 -13.51
CA GLN A 118 -4.79 -0.74 -13.91
C GLN A 118 -4.88 -0.23 -15.35
N LEU A 119 -4.11 0.81 -15.71
CA LEU A 119 -4.09 1.39 -17.06
C LEU A 119 -3.65 0.39 -18.13
N LEU A 120 -2.63 -0.44 -17.82
CA LEU A 120 -2.19 -1.50 -18.72
C LEU A 120 -3.26 -2.56 -18.95
N LYS A 121 -4.02 -2.92 -17.91
CA LYS A 121 -5.13 -3.87 -18.02
C LYS A 121 -6.28 -3.33 -18.88
N GLU A 122 -6.59 -2.03 -18.76
CA GLU A 122 -7.58 -1.35 -19.58
C GLU A 122 -7.18 -1.32 -21.07
N GLY A 123 -5.86 -1.34 -21.36
CA GLY A 123 -5.31 -1.54 -22.69
C GLY A 123 -5.50 -0.36 -23.67
N ASN A 124 -5.81 0.83 -23.15
CA ASN A 124 -6.10 2.02 -23.96
C ASN A 124 -4.85 2.88 -24.25
N CYS A 125 -3.71 2.59 -23.59
CA CYS A 125 -2.50 3.40 -23.67
C CYS A 125 -1.28 2.54 -23.96
N LYS A 126 -0.28 3.13 -24.63
CA LYS A 126 1.03 2.50 -24.82
C LYS A 126 1.81 2.47 -23.49
N ILE A 127 2.68 1.50 -23.31
CA ILE A 127 3.47 1.32 -22.09
C ILE A 127 4.26 2.59 -21.72
N ASN A 128 4.85 3.26 -22.72
CA ASN A 128 5.59 4.50 -22.49
C ASN A 128 4.68 5.65 -22.04
N GLU A 129 3.45 5.72 -22.56
CA GLU A 129 2.46 6.71 -22.12
C GLU A 129 2.05 6.45 -20.66
N VAL A 130 1.76 5.19 -20.32
CA VAL A 130 1.46 4.80 -18.94
C VAL A 130 2.59 5.18 -17.99
N CYS A 131 3.86 4.96 -18.37
CA CYS A 131 5.02 5.36 -17.57
C CYS A 131 4.95 6.83 -17.14
N TYR A 132 4.72 7.73 -18.09
CA TYR A 132 4.64 9.17 -17.81
C TYR A 132 3.35 9.56 -17.07
N MET A 133 2.23 8.93 -17.40
CA MET A 133 0.94 9.17 -16.74
C MET A 133 0.96 8.84 -15.24
N VAL A 134 1.83 7.94 -14.81
CA VAL A 134 1.98 7.56 -13.40
C VAL A 134 3.20 8.17 -12.73
N GLY A 135 3.80 9.20 -13.34
CA GLY A 135 4.85 10.01 -12.72
C GLY A 135 6.25 9.39 -12.72
N PHE A 136 6.55 8.46 -13.64
CA PHE A 136 7.92 8.01 -13.88
C PHE A 136 8.57 8.83 -15.00
N ASN A 137 9.85 9.16 -14.84
CA ASN A 137 10.60 9.98 -15.80
C ASN A 137 11.21 9.16 -16.94
N THR A 138 11.44 7.85 -16.74
CA THR A 138 12.08 7.00 -17.75
C THR A 138 11.41 5.63 -17.84
N PRO A 139 11.09 5.15 -19.06
CA PRO A 139 10.51 3.82 -19.28
C PRO A 139 11.38 2.67 -18.78
N SER A 140 12.70 2.79 -18.86
CA SER A 140 13.62 1.75 -18.38
C SER A 140 13.55 1.57 -16.85
N TYR A 141 13.49 2.67 -16.10
CA TYR A 141 13.36 2.62 -14.65
C TYR A 141 11.97 2.13 -14.24
N PHE A 142 10.94 2.61 -14.93
CA PHE A 142 9.57 2.13 -14.75
C PHE A 142 9.47 0.61 -14.92
N ALA A 143 9.98 0.07 -16.03
CA ALA A 143 9.93 -1.37 -16.30
C ALA A 143 10.64 -2.20 -15.22
N LYS A 144 11.81 -1.74 -14.74
CA LYS A 144 12.53 -2.40 -13.64
C LYS A 144 11.72 -2.39 -12.34
N CYS A 145 11.13 -1.24 -11.99
CA CYS A 145 10.30 -1.12 -10.78
C CYS A 145 9.06 -2.01 -10.88
N PHE A 146 8.40 -2.02 -12.03
CA PHE A 146 7.21 -2.82 -12.26
C PHE A 146 7.52 -4.32 -12.17
N GLN A 147 8.61 -4.78 -12.81
CA GLN A 147 9.04 -6.16 -12.74
C GLN A 147 9.42 -6.58 -11.32
N LYS A 148 10.15 -5.72 -10.59
CA LYS A 148 10.50 -5.98 -9.18
C LYS A 148 9.25 -6.10 -8.30
N GLN A 149 8.23 -5.27 -8.57
CA GLN A 149 7.00 -5.21 -7.79
C GLN A 149 6.07 -6.39 -8.06
N PHE A 150 5.83 -6.72 -9.31
CA PHE A 150 4.80 -7.68 -9.74
C PHE A 150 5.35 -8.96 -10.37
N GLY A 151 6.67 -9.10 -10.46
CA GLY A 151 7.32 -10.31 -10.96
C GLY A 151 7.35 -10.47 -12.49
N MET A 152 6.73 -9.53 -13.24
CA MET A 152 6.68 -9.58 -14.71
C MET A 152 6.86 -8.20 -15.32
N LEU A 153 7.27 -8.14 -16.59
CA LEU A 153 7.41 -6.88 -17.29
C LEU A 153 6.05 -6.23 -17.62
N PRO A 154 5.98 -4.90 -17.76
CA PRO A 154 4.74 -4.21 -18.14
C PRO A 154 4.11 -4.73 -19.43
N LYS A 155 4.92 -5.13 -20.41
CA LYS A 155 4.45 -5.70 -21.69
C LYS A 155 3.75 -7.05 -21.50
N ASP A 156 4.31 -7.91 -20.66
CA ASP A 156 3.76 -9.23 -20.39
C ASP A 156 2.46 -9.12 -19.56
N PHE A 157 2.40 -8.10 -18.67
CA PHE A 157 1.22 -7.80 -17.88
C PHE A 157 0.06 -7.24 -18.73
N ALA A 158 0.38 -6.43 -19.73
CA ALA A 158 -0.62 -5.89 -20.65
C ALA A 158 -1.25 -6.95 -21.58
N GLY A 159 -0.58 -8.11 -21.73
CA GLY A 159 -0.92 -9.11 -22.72
C GLY A 159 -0.44 -8.71 -24.13
N ASP A 160 -0.03 -9.68 -24.93
CA ASP A 160 0.26 -9.44 -26.34
C ASP A 160 -1.05 -9.06 -27.06
N LYS A 161 -1.17 -7.76 -27.38
CA LYS A 161 -2.17 -7.25 -28.34
C LYS A 161 -1.48 -6.97 -29.65
#